data_6102cf2271d19632e25d689dabac150b
#
_entry.id   6102cf2271d19632e25d689dabac150b
#
_cell.length_a   1.000
_cell.length_b   1.000
_cell.length_c   1.000
_cell.angle_alpha   90.00
_cell.angle_beta   90.00
_cell.angle_gamma   90.00
#
_symmetry.space_group_name_H-M   'P 1'
#
loop_
_entity.id
_entity.type
_entity.pdbx_description
1 polymer ?
#
loop_
_entity_poly.entity_id
_entity_poly.type
_entity_poly.pdbx_seq_one_letter_code
_entity_poly.pdbx_strand_id
1 'polypeptide(L)'
;MRRIAIINQKGGVGKTTTTSNLGAALALQGRRVVVVDMDAQANLTLALGVEPDPSRRSSYSVLVGASRCGEALVDTSIPGLRLLPANIDLSGAELELASAMGREFVLRDALVEWNEAERARSGRDAADYVLFDCPPSLGLLAINSLSAASEVLITLQTEFLALQGMSKLVEVVQLLKKRLNPQLQVAGILPCMYDSRKRLAREVLGEIRSYFKGQVLPVSIRSNVKLAEAPSYGKTIFSYAPDSSGAQDYMDVARVLVEGEASFPELRGLPAFDAQAKAPMTADEFARREAAKARRPPPPRRKATTAAAAKTAAKGELQPAPKPAAATTSATVATVASGATAAPGAATRPAHAAHDNAAAASPTQKAIPPTPGGGSGPMSSPLDIPELPPDAFAILSSLPDGP
;
A
#
# COMPACT_ATOMS: atom_id res chain seq x y z
N MET A 1 -20.85 8.15 5.46
CA MET A 1 -19.39 7.99 5.68
C MET A 1 -19.00 6.55 5.32
N ARG A 2 -18.20 6.33 4.26
CA ARG A 2 -17.62 5.02 3.90
C ARG A 2 -16.33 4.79 4.69
N ARG A 3 -16.14 3.60 5.24
CA ARG A 3 -15.01 3.25 6.09
C ARG A 3 -14.32 2.03 5.52
N ILE A 4 -13.12 2.20 4.98
CA ILE A 4 -12.38 1.19 4.19
C ILE A 4 -11.08 0.83 4.89
N ALA A 5 -10.91 -0.44 5.28
CA ALA A 5 -9.65 -0.94 5.79
C ALA A 5 -8.78 -1.47 4.64
N ILE A 6 -7.55 -0.99 4.55
CA ILE A 6 -6.56 -1.44 3.57
C ILE A 6 -5.70 -2.51 4.23
N ILE A 7 -5.80 -3.76 3.77
CA ILE A 7 -5.20 -4.89 4.45
C ILE A 7 -4.37 -5.79 3.54
N ASN A 8 -3.36 -6.40 4.10
CA ASN A 8 -2.67 -7.62 3.67
C ASN A 8 -1.70 -8.04 4.78
N GLN A 9 -1.52 -9.34 4.99
CA GLN A 9 -0.57 -9.88 5.96
C GLN A 9 0.90 -9.72 5.52
N LYS A 10 1.15 -9.68 4.21
CA LYS A 10 2.51 -9.50 3.68
C LYS A 10 2.93 -8.03 3.83
N GLY A 11 4.12 -7.82 4.39
CA GLY A 11 4.79 -6.51 4.38
C GLY A 11 5.15 -6.07 2.96
N GLY A 12 5.22 -4.75 2.71
CA GLY A 12 5.70 -4.20 1.45
C GLY A 12 4.78 -4.37 0.24
N VAL A 13 3.52 -4.79 0.40
CA VAL A 13 2.56 -4.95 -0.71
C VAL A 13 1.82 -3.67 -1.11
N GLY A 14 2.17 -2.53 -0.50
CA GLY A 14 1.62 -1.23 -0.84
C GLY A 14 0.38 -0.81 -0.03
N LYS A 15 0.15 -1.34 1.19
CA LYS A 15 -0.94 -0.89 2.08
C LYS A 15 -0.86 0.61 2.33
N THR A 16 0.20 1.06 2.98
CA THR A 16 0.46 2.46 3.31
C THR A 16 0.49 3.37 2.08
N THR A 17 1.15 2.90 1.01
CA THR A 17 1.18 3.62 -0.28
C THR A 17 -0.23 3.79 -0.84
N THR A 18 -1.07 2.76 -0.72
CA THR A 18 -2.47 2.83 -1.16
C THR A 18 -3.27 3.76 -0.26
N THR A 19 -3.14 3.65 1.07
CA THR A 19 -3.89 4.50 2.00
C THR A 19 -3.59 5.98 1.78
N SER A 20 -2.31 6.35 1.67
CA SER A 20 -1.90 7.74 1.46
C SER A 20 -2.35 8.30 0.11
N ASN A 21 -2.10 7.55 -0.99
CA ASN A 21 -2.38 8.06 -2.32
C ASN A 21 -3.86 7.94 -2.73
N LEU A 22 -4.57 6.91 -2.29
CA LEU A 22 -6.01 6.83 -2.47
C LEU A 22 -6.74 7.92 -1.67
N GLY A 23 -6.30 8.15 -0.42
CA GLY A 23 -6.82 9.26 0.41
C GLY A 23 -6.64 10.60 -0.28
N ALA A 24 -5.46 10.85 -0.84
CA ALA A 24 -5.17 12.06 -1.60
C ALA A 24 -6.02 12.16 -2.88
N ALA A 25 -6.16 11.08 -3.65
CA ALA A 25 -6.95 11.05 -4.87
C ALA A 25 -8.44 11.37 -4.62
N LEU A 26 -9.00 10.81 -3.54
CA LEU A 26 -10.38 11.10 -3.13
C LEU A 26 -10.54 12.57 -2.69
N ALA A 27 -9.58 13.11 -1.93
CA ALA A 27 -9.60 14.51 -1.51
C ALA A 27 -9.49 15.47 -2.72
N LEU A 28 -8.64 15.17 -3.70
CA LEU A 28 -8.53 15.92 -4.94
C LEU A 28 -9.81 15.87 -5.80
N GLN A 29 -10.67 14.86 -5.59
CA GLN A 29 -12.02 14.80 -6.17
C GLN A 29 -13.08 15.51 -5.32
N GLY A 30 -12.65 16.34 -4.35
CA GLY A 30 -13.55 17.14 -3.51
C GLY A 30 -14.21 16.37 -2.37
N ARG A 31 -13.73 15.16 -2.02
CA ARG A 31 -14.22 14.39 -0.88
C ARG A 31 -13.52 14.80 0.40
N ARG A 32 -14.23 14.80 1.52
CA ARG A 32 -13.65 14.96 2.86
C ARG A 32 -13.15 13.59 3.31
N VAL A 33 -11.84 13.47 3.47
CA VAL A 33 -11.19 12.19 3.73
C VAL A 33 -10.42 12.25 5.04
N VAL A 34 -10.53 11.20 5.82
CA VAL A 34 -9.66 10.93 6.96
C VAL A 34 -8.89 9.65 6.68
N VAL A 35 -7.59 9.68 6.86
CA VAL A 35 -6.76 8.47 6.88
C VAL A 35 -6.31 8.23 8.31
N VAL A 36 -6.33 6.97 8.72
CA VAL A 36 -6.02 6.53 10.09
C VAL A 36 -4.81 5.61 10.03
N ASP A 37 -3.73 6.01 10.68
CA ASP A 37 -2.52 5.19 10.80
C ASP A 37 -2.66 4.24 11.99
N MET A 38 -2.70 2.94 11.73
CA MET A 38 -2.85 1.88 12.75
C MET A 38 -1.60 0.99 12.82
N ASP A 39 -0.47 1.46 12.28
CA ASP A 39 0.82 0.79 12.39
C ASP A 39 1.76 1.61 13.28
N ALA A 40 2.32 1.01 14.33
CA ALA A 40 3.27 1.65 15.24
C ALA A 40 4.55 2.13 14.54
N GLN A 41 4.83 1.64 13.32
CA GLN A 41 5.92 2.16 12.48
C GLN A 41 5.63 3.55 11.94
N ALA A 42 4.39 4.05 12.03
CA ALA A 42 3.94 5.38 11.62
C ALA A 42 4.33 5.75 10.16
N ASN A 43 4.36 4.74 9.27
CA ASN A 43 4.76 4.95 7.88
C ASN A 43 3.75 5.81 7.10
N LEU A 44 2.45 5.73 7.40
CA LEU A 44 1.44 6.60 6.80
C LEU A 44 1.62 8.04 7.28
N THR A 45 1.90 8.20 8.55
CA THR A 45 2.15 9.50 9.19
C THR A 45 3.31 10.21 8.51
N LEU A 46 4.45 9.51 8.37
CA LEU A 46 5.62 10.02 7.65
C LEU A 46 5.33 10.30 6.16
N ALA A 47 4.63 9.41 5.49
CA ALA A 47 4.31 9.55 4.06
C ALA A 47 3.45 10.77 3.74
N LEU A 48 2.73 11.30 4.73
CA LEU A 48 1.93 12.53 4.62
C LEU A 48 2.63 13.77 5.16
N GLY A 49 3.93 13.68 5.47
CA GLY A 49 4.76 14.80 5.92
C GLY A 49 4.52 15.23 7.36
N VAL A 50 3.96 14.34 8.18
CA VAL A 50 3.78 14.56 9.62
C VAL A 50 4.83 13.75 10.36
N GLU A 51 5.62 14.42 11.22
CA GLU A 51 6.58 13.74 12.07
C GLU A 51 5.85 13.00 13.21
N PRO A 52 6.13 11.69 13.41
CA PRO A 52 5.63 10.96 14.55
C PRO A 52 6.16 11.58 15.86
N ASP A 53 5.25 11.94 16.76
CA ASP A 53 5.58 12.63 18.01
C ASP A 53 4.80 11.96 19.16
N PRO A 54 5.49 11.33 20.15
CA PRO A 54 4.83 10.73 21.31
C PRO A 54 4.05 11.76 22.17
N SER A 55 4.42 13.05 22.14
CA SER A 55 3.69 14.09 22.86
C SER A 55 2.39 14.52 22.16
N ARG A 56 2.22 14.16 20.91
CA ARG A 56 1.04 14.48 20.11
C ARG A 56 -0.07 13.45 20.32
N ARG A 57 -1.32 13.93 20.32
CA ARG A 57 -2.48 13.04 20.23
C ARG A 57 -2.41 12.23 18.94
N SER A 58 -2.70 10.93 19.06
CA SER A 58 -2.49 9.93 17.99
C SER A 58 -3.54 8.83 18.05
N SER A 59 -3.50 7.88 17.14
CA SER A 59 -4.32 6.67 17.20
C SER A 59 -4.15 5.90 18.50
N TYR A 60 -2.92 5.92 19.09
CA TYR A 60 -2.70 5.36 20.43
C TYR A 60 -3.56 6.08 21.47
N SER A 61 -3.47 7.41 21.55
CA SER A 61 -4.20 8.18 22.58
C SER A 61 -5.73 8.05 22.43
N VAL A 62 -6.23 7.81 21.21
CA VAL A 62 -7.65 7.52 20.98
C VAL A 62 -8.00 6.12 21.48
N LEU A 63 -7.17 5.12 21.19
CA LEU A 63 -7.43 3.73 21.61
C LEU A 63 -7.40 3.56 23.13
N VAL A 64 -6.51 4.24 23.83
CA VAL A 64 -6.45 4.15 25.31
C VAL A 64 -7.41 5.14 26.00
N GLY A 65 -8.25 5.85 25.23
CA GLY A 65 -9.25 6.79 25.78
C GLY A 65 -8.68 8.11 26.32
N ALA A 66 -7.40 8.40 26.04
CA ALA A 66 -6.74 9.64 26.48
C ALA A 66 -7.10 10.86 25.62
N SER A 67 -7.66 10.68 24.43
CA SER A 67 -8.17 11.77 23.60
C SER A 67 -9.36 11.33 22.74
N ARG A 68 -10.20 12.31 22.36
CA ARG A 68 -11.26 12.09 21.39
C ARG A 68 -10.70 12.03 19.97
N CYS A 69 -11.33 11.26 19.10
CA CYS A 69 -10.89 11.12 17.71
C CYS A 69 -10.73 12.46 17.00
N GLY A 70 -11.72 13.36 17.09
CA GLY A 70 -11.68 14.67 16.43
C GLY A 70 -10.55 15.59 16.90
N GLU A 71 -10.08 15.43 18.14
CA GLU A 71 -9.00 16.22 18.72
C GLU A 71 -7.60 15.72 18.32
N ALA A 72 -7.51 14.45 17.91
CA ALA A 72 -6.27 13.82 17.47
C ALA A 72 -6.03 13.97 15.97
N LEU A 73 -7.03 14.43 15.21
CA LEU A 73 -6.90 14.64 13.77
C LEU A 73 -6.02 15.85 13.46
N VAL A 74 -5.09 15.67 12.52
CA VAL A 74 -4.22 16.72 11.99
C VAL A 74 -4.53 16.97 10.51
N ASP A 75 -4.40 18.22 10.08
CA ASP A 75 -4.49 18.58 8.68
C ASP A 75 -3.22 18.14 7.94
N THR A 76 -3.38 17.72 6.68
CA THR A 76 -2.26 17.43 5.80
C THR A 76 -2.01 18.59 4.81
N SER A 77 -0.96 18.50 4.02
CA SER A 77 -0.72 19.46 2.93
C SER A 77 -1.76 19.40 1.81
N ILE A 78 -2.67 18.42 1.83
CA ILE A 78 -3.70 18.23 0.81
C ILE A 78 -5.05 18.69 1.36
N PRO A 79 -5.67 19.73 0.78
CA PRO A 79 -6.99 20.20 1.21
C PRO A 79 -8.03 19.08 1.20
N GLY A 80 -8.79 18.94 2.28
CA GLY A 80 -9.81 17.91 2.41
C GLY A 80 -9.31 16.54 2.88
N LEU A 81 -7.99 16.36 3.05
CA LEU A 81 -7.38 15.17 3.63
C LEU A 81 -6.85 15.45 5.03
N ARG A 82 -7.37 14.75 6.03
CA ARG A 82 -6.88 14.77 7.41
C ARG A 82 -6.30 13.41 7.81
N LEU A 83 -5.40 13.41 8.76
CA LEU A 83 -4.73 12.24 9.28
C LEU A 83 -5.02 12.07 10.78
N LEU A 84 -5.35 10.86 11.21
CA LEU A 84 -5.15 10.40 12.57
C LEU A 84 -3.76 9.77 12.64
N PRO A 85 -2.75 10.45 13.19
CA PRO A 85 -1.37 9.98 13.12
C PRO A 85 -1.11 8.84 14.10
N ALA A 86 -0.09 8.03 13.81
CA ALA A 86 0.48 7.06 14.73
C ALA A 86 1.83 7.54 15.28
N ASN A 87 2.26 6.89 16.34
CA ASN A 87 3.60 6.97 16.90
C ASN A 87 3.99 5.62 17.51
N ILE A 88 5.19 5.52 18.05
CA ILE A 88 5.73 4.26 18.60
C ILE A 88 4.91 3.73 19.79
N ASP A 89 4.21 4.61 20.54
CA ASP A 89 3.41 4.21 21.70
C ASP A 89 2.26 3.28 21.30
N LEU A 90 1.83 3.34 20.04
CA LEU A 90 0.80 2.45 19.51
C LEU A 90 1.17 0.96 19.66
N SER A 91 2.47 0.64 19.73
CA SER A 91 2.92 -0.74 20.02
C SER A 91 2.52 -1.22 21.42
N GLY A 92 2.32 -0.31 22.37
CA GLY A 92 1.86 -0.61 23.72
C GLY A 92 0.34 -0.78 23.85
N ALA A 93 -0.43 -0.27 22.90
CA ALA A 93 -1.89 -0.26 22.97
C ALA A 93 -2.50 -1.67 23.10
N GLU A 94 -1.92 -2.68 22.43
CA GLU A 94 -2.41 -4.06 22.51
C GLU A 94 -2.31 -4.62 23.94
N LEU A 95 -1.23 -4.28 24.66
CA LEU A 95 -1.03 -4.71 26.04
C LEU A 95 -1.98 -3.98 27.00
N GLU A 96 -2.12 -2.67 26.84
CA GLU A 96 -2.99 -1.85 27.69
C GLU A 96 -4.46 -2.22 27.53
N LEU A 97 -4.89 -2.55 26.32
CA LEU A 97 -6.24 -2.98 26.04
C LEU A 97 -6.49 -4.45 26.34
N ALA A 98 -5.47 -5.25 26.70
CA ALA A 98 -5.59 -6.71 26.83
C ALA A 98 -6.72 -7.14 27.77
N SER A 99 -6.97 -6.40 28.84
CA SER A 99 -8.02 -6.70 29.83
C SER A 99 -9.31 -5.86 29.65
N ALA A 100 -9.35 -4.95 28.66
CA ALA A 100 -10.52 -4.10 28.46
C ALA A 100 -11.66 -4.88 27.78
N MET A 101 -12.86 -4.74 28.31
CA MET A 101 -14.07 -5.26 27.68
C MET A 101 -14.39 -4.49 26.42
N GLY A 102 -14.71 -5.18 25.33
CA GLY A 102 -15.02 -4.57 24.05
C GLY A 102 -13.81 -3.93 23.36
N ARG A 103 -12.59 -4.34 23.73
CA ARG A 103 -11.32 -3.86 23.20
C ARG A 103 -11.23 -3.90 21.65
N GLU A 104 -12.00 -4.76 21.03
CA GLU A 104 -12.09 -4.92 19.57
C GLU A 104 -12.88 -3.79 18.89
N PHE A 105 -13.62 -3.00 19.67
CA PHE A 105 -14.55 -1.98 19.18
C PHE A 105 -14.16 -0.55 19.53
N VAL A 106 -13.07 -0.34 20.24
CA VAL A 106 -12.68 0.98 20.76
C VAL A 106 -12.55 2.02 19.63
N LEU A 107 -11.88 1.67 18.54
CA LEU A 107 -11.74 2.58 17.39
C LEU A 107 -13.09 2.86 16.72
N ARG A 108 -13.94 1.83 16.59
CA ARG A 108 -15.29 1.97 16.04
C ARG A 108 -16.09 2.97 16.85
N ASP A 109 -16.09 2.82 18.16
CA ASP A 109 -16.92 3.62 19.06
C ASP A 109 -16.42 5.08 19.10
N ALA A 110 -15.10 5.30 19.11
CA ALA A 110 -14.49 6.62 19.00
C ALA A 110 -14.85 7.34 17.68
N LEU A 111 -14.92 6.60 16.56
CA LEU A 111 -15.32 7.16 15.26
C LEU A 111 -16.81 7.44 15.19
N VAL A 112 -17.64 6.63 15.82
CA VAL A 112 -19.10 6.84 15.91
C VAL A 112 -19.36 8.11 16.74
N GLU A 113 -18.77 8.22 17.93
CA GLU A 113 -18.89 9.43 18.77
C GLU A 113 -18.47 10.70 18.02
N TRP A 114 -17.33 10.65 17.34
CA TRP A 114 -16.86 11.79 16.54
C TRP A 114 -17.85 12.16 15.42
N ASN A 115 -18.37 11.17 14.69
CA ASN A 115 -19.31 11.41 13.61
C ASN A 115 -20.65 11.96 14.10
N GLU A 116 -21.16 11.49 15.24
CA GLU A 116 -22.38 11.97 15.86
C GLU A 116 -22.24 13.41 16.36
N ALA A 117 -21.10 13.73 17.01
CA ALA A 117 -20.79 15.08 17.43
C ALA A 117 -20.73 16.06 16.24
N GLU A 118 -20.13 15.64 15.12
CA GLU A 118 -20.06 16.47 13.92
C GLU A 118 -21.42 16.62 13.24
N ARG A 119 -22.22 15.56 13.19
CA ARG A 119 -23.60 15.62 12.67
C ARG A 119 -24.47 16.56 13.51
N ALA A 120 -24.35 16.51 14.82
CA ALA A 120 -25.06 17.42 15.72
C ALA A 120 -24.67 18.89 15.48
N ARG A 121 -23.38 19.14 15.16
CA ARG A 121 -22.84 20.48 14.92
C ARG A 121 -23.15 21.04 13.53
N SER A 122 -23.01 20.22 12.48
CA SER A 122 -23.02 20.67 11.08
C SER A 122 -24.13 20.08 10.21
N GLY A 123 -24.92 19.16 10.74
CA GLY A 123 -25.95 18.43 9.98
C GLY A 123 -25.39 17.41 8.96
N ARG A 124 -24.07 17.19 8.95
CA ARG A 124 -23.40 16.32 7.98
C ARG A 124 -22.45 15.35 8.66
N ASP A 125 -22.14 14.25 7.98
CA ASP A 125 -21.08 13.34 8.43
C ASP A 125 -19.74 14.06 8.61
N ALA A 126 -18.94 13.59 9.55
CA ALA A 126 -17.62 14.13 9.84
C ALA A 126 -16.64 14.01 8.67
N ALA A 127 -16.79 12.97 7.85
CA ALA A 127 -16.03 12.72 6.62
C ALA A 127 -16.91 11.96 5.61
N ASP A 128 -16.55 12.00 4.34
CA ASP A 128 -17.17 11.17 3.30
C ASP A 128 -16.51 9.78 3.27
N TYR A 129 -15.17 9.74 3.51
CA TYR A 129 -14.37 8.54 3.56
C TYR A 129 -13.46 8.52 4.80
N VAL A 130 -13.30 7.32 5.39
CA VAL A 130 -12.26 7.01 6.37
C VAL A 130 -11.49 5.81 5.84
N LEU A 131 -10.17 5.93 5.67
CA LEU A 131 -9.29 4.85 5.24
C LEU A 131 -8.37 4.44 6.38
N PHE A 132 -8.30 3.15 6.68
CA PHE A 132 -7.43 2.63 7.73
C PHE A 132 -6.19 1.97 7.10
N ASP A 133 -5.01 2.44 7.47
CA ASP A 133 -3.75 1.75 7.16
C ASP A 133 -3.49 0.69 8.22
N CYS A 134 -3.73 -0.56 7.88
CA CYS A 134 -3.61 -1.66 8.82
C CYS A 134 -2.18 -2.18 8.89
N PRO A 135 -1.70 -2.59 10.10
CA PRO A 135 -0.43 -3.26 10.24
C PRO A 135 -0.40 -4.60 9.48
N PRO A 136 0.77 -5.18 9.22
CA PRO A 136 0.87 -6.48 8.55
C PRO A 136 0.39 -7.64 9.44
N SER A 137 0.41 -7.47 10.77
CA SER A 137 -0.11 -8.44 11.72
C SER A 137 -1.65 -8.36 11.82
N LEU A 138 -2.31 -9.48 12.09
CA LEU A 138 -3.74 -9.52 12.39
C LEU A 138 -4.00 -9.48 13.91
N GLY A 139 -3.23 -8.67 14.64
CA GLY A 139 -3.42 -8.41 16.06
C GLY A 139 -4.60 -7.49 16.36
N LEU A 140 -4.70 -7.03 17.60
CA LEU A 140 -5.81 -6.20 18.08
C LEU A 140 -5.97 -4.89 17.31
N LEU A 141 -4.87 -4.28 16.84
CA LEU A 141 -4.92 -3.06 16.04
C LEU A 141 -5.61 -3.28 14.69
N ALA A 142 -5.28 -4.38 13.99
CA ALA A 142 -5.95 -4.74 12.76
C ALA A 142 -7.43 -5.10 12.99
N ILE A 143 -7.73 -5.81 14.07
CA ILE A 143 -9.12 -6.15 14.47
C ILE A 143 -9.92 -4.87 14.75
N ASN A 144 -9.36 -3.88 15.44
CA ASN A 144 -10.01 -2.59 15.66
C ASN A 144 -10.33 -1.88 14.34
N SER A 145 -9.37 -1.86 13.41
CA SER A 145 -9.57 -1.28 12.07
C SER A 145 -10.71 -1.99 11.31
N LEU A 146 -10.73 -3.32 11.34
CA LEU A 146 -11.73 -4.13 10.64
C LEU A 146 -13.11 -4.09 11.32
N SER A 147 -13.16 -3.95 12.65
CA SER A 147 -14.41 -3.74 13.40
C SER A 147 -15.01 -2.36 13.14
N ALA A 148 -14.16 -1.35 12.91
CA ALA A 148 -14.57 0.01 12.58
C ALA A 148 -14.92 0.19 11.09
N ALA A 149 -14.41 -0.64 10.20
CA ALA A 149 -14.61 -0.55 8.76
C ALA A 149 -16.01 -1.06 8.33
N SER A 150 -16.52 -0.54 7.24
CA SER A 150 -17.64 -1.14 6.50
C SER A 150 -17.15 -2.01 5.33
N GLU A 151 -15.95 -1.73 4.86
CA GLU A 151 -15.38 -2.35 3.67
C GLU A 151 -13.91 -2.68 3.86
N VAL A 152 -13.44 -3.68 3.12
CA VAL A 152 -12.04 -4.10 3.08
C VAL A 152 -11.53 -3.98 1.66
N LEU A 153 -10.44 -3.25 1.46
CA LEU A 153 -9.67 -3.22 0.22
C LEU A 153 -8.38 -4.03 0.43
N ILE A 154 -8.23 -5.10 -0.32
CA ILE A 154 -7.09 -5.98 -0.20
C ILE A 154 -6.04 -5.59 -1.23
N THR A 155 -4.89 -5.08 -0.80
CA THR A 155 -3.75 -4.84 -1.70
C THR A 155 -3.02 -6.14 -1.98
N LEU A 156 -2.65 -6.40 -3.24
CA LEU A 156 -2.07 -7.67 -3.63
C LEU A 156 -0.93 -7.47 -4.63
N GLN A 157 0.28 -7.89 -4.29
CA GLN A 157 1.39 -7.94 -5.24
C GLN A 157 1.21 -9.16 -6.14
N THR A 158 1.37 -8.98 -7.48
CA THR A 158 1.20 -10.04 -8.47
C THR A 158 2.42 -10.98 -8.53
N GLU A 159 2.70 -11.62 -7.40
CA GLU A 159 3.77 -12.59 -7.22
C GLU A 159 3.22 -13.99 -6.90
N PHE A 160 4.05 -15.00 -7.07
CA PHE A 160 3.68 -16.40 -6.96
C PHE A 160 3.00 -16.80 -5.63
N LEU A 161 3.52 -16.29 -4.50
CA LEU A 161 2.99 -16.60 -3.17
C LEU A 161 1.72 -15.81 -2.80
N ALA A 162 1.26 -14.92 -3.66
CA ALA A 162 0.12 -14.06 -3.38
C ALA A 162 -1.19 -14.83 -3.16
N LEU A 163 -1.40 -15.92 -3.89
CA LEU A 163 -2.61 -16.73 -3.80
C LEU A 163 -2.76 -17.45 -2.46
N GLN A 164 -1.65 -17.95 -1.88
CA GLN A 164 -1.69 -18.65 -0.60
C GLN A 164 -2.03 -17.71 0.57
N GLY A 165 -1.39 -16.52 0.60
CA GLY A 165 -1.69 -15.51 1.63
C GLY A 165 -3.12 -14.99 1.56
N MET A 166 -3.70 -14.91 0.36
CA MET A 166 -5.06 -14.44 0.13
C MET A 166 -6.12 -15.33 0.78
N SER A 167 -6.00 -16.66 0.68
CA SER A 167 -6.99 -17.57 1.26
C SER A 167 -7.12 -17.40 2.76
N LYS A 168 -5.98 -17.37 3.48
CA LYS A 168 -5.97 -17.14 4.93
C LYS A 168 -6.55 -15.78 5.29
N LEU A 169 -6.20 -14.73 4.54
CA LEU A 169 -6.71 -13.40 4.79
C LEU A 169 -8.24 -13.34 4.65
N VAL A 170 -8.75 -13.98 3.63
CA VAL A 170 -10.19 -14.04 3.37
C VAL A 170 -10.92 -14.82 4.47
N GLU A 171 -10.38 -15.96 4.92
CA GLU A 171 -10.93 -16.71 6.06
C GLU A 171 -11.04 -15.83 7.31
N VAL A 172 -10.01 -15.03 7.59
CA VAL A 172 -10.03 -14.09 8.72
C VAL A 172 -11.09 -13.00 8.52
N VAL A 173 -11.21 -12.42 7.33
CA VAL A 173 -12.27 -11.44 7.04
C VAL A 173 -13.66 -12.05 7.23
N GLN A 174 -13.89 -13.29 6.80
CA GLN A 174 -15.16 -13.98 7.00
C GLN A 174 -15.44 -14.28 8.49
N LEU A 175 -14.41 -14.67 9.24
CA LEU A 175 -14.55 -14.90 10.68
C LEU A 175 -14.90 -13.60 11.41
N LEU A 176 -14.23 -12.49 11.08
CA LEU A 176 -14.53 -11.15 11.62
C LEU A 176 -15.96 -10.71 11.25
N LYS A 177 -16.35 -10.94 9.99
CA LYS A 177 -17.73 -10.67 9.55
C LYS A 177 -18.74 -11.44 10.38
N LYS A 178 -18.50 -12.72 10.65
CA LYS A 178 -19.40 -13.56 11.42
C LYS A 178 -19.45 -13.16 12.91
N ARG A 179 -18.32 -12.79 13.52
CA ARG A 179 -18.18 -12.63 14.97
C ARG A 179 -18.29 -11.18 15.45
N LEU A 180 -17.74 -10.22 14.71
CA LEU A 180 -17.57 -8.86 15.18
C LEU A 180 -18.28 -7.81 14.33
N ASN A 181 -18.30 -7.99 13.01
CA ASN A 181 -18.80 -6.94 12.10
C ASN A 181 -19.60 -7.55 10.94
N PRO A 182 -20.89 -7.89 11.15
CA PRO A 182 -21.72 -8.54 10.11
C PRO A 182 -21.88 -7.72 8.82
N GLN A 183 -21.65 -6.41 8.89
CA GLN A 183 -21.76 -5.50 7.74
C GLN A 183 -20.49 -5.43 6.91
N LEU A 184 -19.37 -6.01 7.38
CA LEU A 184 -18.10 -5.96 6.67
C LEU A 184 -18.20 -6.61 5.29
N GLN A 185 -17.77 -5.91 4.26
CA GLN A 185 -17.77 -6.39 2.89
C GLN A 185 -16.38 -6.24 2.26
N VAL A 186 -16.08 -7.05 1.25
CA VAL A 186 -14.86 -6.86 0.46
C VAL A 186 -15.16 -5.84 -0.65
N ALA A 187 -14.56 -4.66 -0.58
CA ALA A 187 -14.67 -3.62 -1.60
C ALA A 187 -13.95 -4.01 -2.89
N GLY A 188 -12.90 -4.83 -2.76
CA GLY A 188 -12.17 -5.33 -3.90
C GLY A 188 -10.75 -5.79 -3.56
N ILE A 189 -10.12 -6.39 -4.55
CA ILE A 189 -8.71 -6.76 -4.54
C ILE A 189 -7.99 -5.82 -5.50
N LEU A 190 -7.02 -5.06 -5.00
CA LEU A 190 -6.23 -4.11 -5.78
C LEU A 190 -4.86 -4.73 -6.12
N PRO A 191 -4.60 -5.09 -7.38
CA PRO A 191 -3.27 -5.52 -7.80
C PRO A 191 -2.29 -4.35 -7.72
N CYS A 192 -1.22 -4.53 -6.94
CA CYS A 192 -0.17 -3.53 -6.74
C CYS A 192 1.15 -4.00 -7.35
N MET A 193 2.04 -3.03 -7.68
CA MET A 193 3.36 -3.28 -8.28
C MET A 193 3.30 -4.15 -9.54
N TYR A 194 2.21 -4.02 -10.28
CA TYR A 194 1.98 -4.82 -11.49
C TYR A 194 2.91 -4.38 -12.62
N ASP A 195 3.62 -5.34 -13.20
CA ASP A 195 4.42 -5.13 -14.41
C ASP A 195 3.92 -6.04 -15.53
N SER A 196 3.18 -5.48 -16.48
CA SER A 196 2.60 -6.20 -17.61
C SER A 196 3.64 -6.83 -18.55
N ARG A 197 4.90 -6.41 -18.49
CA ARG A 197 6.01 -6.98 -19.27
C ARG A 197 6.43 -8.36 -18.71
N LYS A 198 6.25 -8.56 -17.39
CA LYS A 198 6.58 -9.84 -16.75
C LYS A 198 5.50 -10.87 -17.04
N ARG A 199 5.89 -11.98 -17.66
CA ARG A 199 4.98 -13.09 -17.97
C ARG A 199 4.31 -13.63 -16.70
N LEU A 200 5.09 -13.87 -15.65
CA LEU A 200 4.59 -14.38 -14.37
C LEU A 200 3.52 -13.47 -13.77
N ALA A 201 3.72 -12.14 -13.77
CA ALA A 201 2.73 -11.20 -13.24
C ALA A 201 1.39 -11.26 -13.99
N ARG A 202 1.42 -11.44 -15.32
CA ARG A 202 0.20 -11.61 -16.12
C ARG A 202 -0.52 -12.91 -15.78
N GLU A 203 0.22 -14.00 -15.63
CA GLU A 203 -0.33 -15.33 -15.32
C GLU A 203 -0.93 -15.34 -13.92
N VAL A 204 -0.21 -14.82 -12.92
CA VAL A 204 -0.71 -14.70 -11.53
C VAL A 204 -1.97 -13.83 -11.47
N LEU A 205 -1.98 -12.68 -12.15
CA LEU A 205 -3.18 -11.82 -12.18
C LEU A 205 -4.36 -12.52 -12.87
N GLY A 206 -4.09 -13.32 -13.92
CA GLY A 206 -5.11 -14.13 -14.59
C GLY A 206 -5.73 -15.17 -13.66
N GLU A 207 -4.91 -15.88 -12.87
CA GLU A 207 -5.38 -16.86 -11.89
C GLU A 207 -6.18 -16.17 -10.75
N ILE A 208 -5.71 -15.01 -10.25
CA ILE A 208 -6.42 -14.23 -9.22
C ILE A 208 -7.79 -13.82 -9.73
N ARG A 209 -7.89 -13.29 -10.96
CA ARG A 209 -9.17 -12.90 -11.58
C ARG A 209 -10.09 -14.08 -11.82
N SER A 210 -9.54 -15.24 -12.19
CA SER A 210 -10.30 -16.47 -12.37
C SER A 210 -10.88 -16.99 -11.06
N TYR A 211 -10.12 -16.90 -9.99
CA TYR A 211 -10.50 -17.39 -8.66
C TYR A 211 -11.47 -16.41 -7.95
N PHE A 212 -11.13 -15.12 -7.90
CA PHE A 212 -11.92 -14.07 -7.25
C PHE A 212 -12.80 -13.34 -8.28
N LYS A 213 -13.62 -14.07 -9.01
CA LYS A 213 -14.47 -13.53 -10.09
C LYS A 213 -15.13 -12.21 -9.71
N GLY A 214 -14.84 -11.16 -10.44
CA GLY A 214 -15.42 -9.83 -10.27
C GLY A 214 -14.98 -9.05 -9.03
N GLN A 215 -14.22 -9.64 -8.11
CA GLN A 215 -13.73 -8.92 -6.91
C GLN A 215 -12.39 -8.22 -7.14
N VAL A 216 -11.69 -8.54 -8.22
CA VAL A 216 -10.44 -7.86 -8.57
C VAL A 216 -10.77 -6.56 -9.28
N LEU A 217 -10.29 -5.44 -8.74
CA LEU A 217 -10.53 -4.14 -9.35
C LEU A 217 -10.03 -4.12 -10.81
N PRO A 218 -10.73 -3.40 -11.70
CA PRO A 218 -10.33 -3.30 -13.11
C PRO A 218 -9.01 -2.55 -13.27
N VAL A 219 -8.63 -1.76 -12.29
CA VAL A 219 -7.41 -0.98 -12.23
C VAL A 219 -6.32 -1.75 -11.47
N SER A 220 -5.06 -1.57 -11.87
CA SER A 220 -3.89 -2.10 -11.17
C SER A 220 -2.87 -0.99 -10.97
N ILE A 221 -2.25 -0.94 -9.79
CA ILE A 221 -1.15 -0.01 -9.54
C ILE A 221 0.12 -0.57 -10.18
N ARG A 222 0.59 0.11 -11.22
CA ARG A 222 1.80 -0.27 -11.94
C ARG A 222 3.04 -0.10 -11.08
N SER A 223 4.05 -0.95 -11.29
CA SER A 223 5.36 -0.78 -10.65
C SER A 223 5.95 0.59 -11.05
N ASN A 224 6.19 1.45 -10.06
CA ASN A 224 6.60 2.83 -10.28
C ASN A 224 7.56 3.28 -9.18
N VAL A 225 8.78 3.65 -9.57
CA VAL A 225 9.84 4.11 -8.66
C VAL A 225 9.43 5.37 -7.91
N LYS A 226 8.67 6.26 -8.55
CA LYS A 226 8.19 7.50 -7.93
C LYS A 226 7.25 7.29 -6.75
N LEU A 227 6.47 6.21 -6.78
CA LEU A 227 5.65 5.79 -5.62
C LEU A 227 6.49 5.32 -4.44
N ALA A 228 7.66 4.75 -4.69
CA ALA A 228 8.58 4.34 -3.63
C ALA A 228 9.40 5.52 -3.07
N GLU A 229 9.72 6.51 -3.91
CA GLU A 229 10.48 7.70 -3.52
C GLU A 229 9.62 8.71 -2.72
N ALA A 230 8.37 8.93 -3.13
CA ALA A 230 7.52 10.00 -2.60
C ALA A 230 7.39 10.02 -1.05
N PRO A 231 7.23 8.88 -0.35
CA PRO A 231 7.16 8.84 1.11
C PRO A 231 8.40 9.41 1.80
N SER A 232 9.59 9.22 1.23
CA SER A 232 10.85 9.77 1.78
C SER A 232 10.90 11.30 1.79
N TYR A 233 10.01 11.95 1.05
CA TYR A 233 9.85 13.40 1.00
C TYR A 233 8.61 13.87 1.76
N GLY A 234 7.91 12.98 2.47
CA GLY A 234 6.65 13.30 3.14
C GLY A 234 5.55 13.75 2.17
N LYS A 235 5.54 13.22 0.95
CA LYS A 235 4.64 13.65 -0.15
C LYS A 235 3.87 12.47 -0.72
N THR A 236 2.63 12.73 -1.09
CA THR A 236 1.90 11.80 -1.96
C THR A 236 2.41 11.87 -3.38
N ILE A 237 2.04 10.89 -4.21
CA ILE A 237 2.44 10.86 -5.62
C ILE A 237 1.95 12.11 -6.38
N PHE A 238 0.81 12.66 -5.99
CA PHE A 238 0.22 13.84 -6.64
C PHE A 238 1.03 15.12 -6.39
N SER A 239 1.70 15.23 -5.23
CA SER A 239 2.59 16.35 -4.92
C SER A 239 4.03 16.09 -5.34
N TYR A 240 4.44 14.81 -5.50
CA TYR A 240 5.80 14.43 -5.85
C TYR A 240 6.02 14.28 -7.35
N ALA A 241 5.12 13.58 -8.04
CA ALA A 241 5.20 13.30 -9.47
C ALA A 241 3.79 13.19 -10.08
N PRO A 242 3.05 14.30 -10.24
CA PRO A 242 1.65 14.32 -10.66
C PRO A 242 1.39 13.68 -12.02
N ASP A 243 2.37 13.76 -12.93
CA ASP A 243 2.25 13.20 -14.29
C ASP A 243 2.67 11.74 -14.38
N SER A 244 3.00 11.11 -13.25
CA SER A 244 3.44 9.71 -13.23
C SER A 244 2.28 8.74 -13.46
N SER A 245 2.63 7.54 -13.96
CA SER A 245 1.64 6.46 -14.05
C SER A 245 1.03 6.09 -12.70
N GLY A 246 1.79 6.25 -11.58
CA GLY A 246 1.28 5.99 -10.24
C GLY A 246 0.19 6.98 -9.82
N ALA A 247 0.32 8.26 -10.19
CA ALA A 247 -0.73 9.26 -9.94
C ALA A 247 -2.00 8.92 -10.74
N GLN A 248 -1.85 8.58 -12.01
CA GLN A 248 -2.98 8.16 -12.85
C GLN A 248 -3.68 6.91 -12.28
N ASP A 249 -2.91 5.89 -11.92
CA ASP A 249 -3.46 4.64 -11.40
C ASP A 249 -4.30 4.87 -10.12
N TYR A 250 -3.79 5.66 -9.15
CA TYR A 250 -4.57 5.97 -7.94
C TYR A 250 -5.77 6.86 -8.20
N MET A 251 -5.69 7.77 -9.17
CA MET A 251 -6.85 8.56 -9.60
C MET A 251 -7.95 7.66 -10.18
N ASP A 252 -7.56 6.66 -10.97
CA ASP A 252 -8.48 5.69 -11.55
C ASP A 252 -9.10 4.78 -10.48
N VAL A 253 -8.31 4.33 -9.46
CA VAL A 253 -8.87 3.60 -8.30
C VAL A 253 -9.89 4.46 -7.55
N ALA A 254 -9.59 5.75 -7.32
CA ALA A 254 -10.52 6.65 -6.65
C ALA A 254 -11.83 6.81 -7.44
N ARG A 255 -11.76 6.93 -8.78
CA ARG A 255 -12.96 6.95 -9.63
C ARG A 255 -13.79 5.69 -9.48
N VAL A 256 -13.15 4.51 -9.53
CA VAL A 256 -13.85 3.22 -9.33
C VAL A 256 -14.61 3.22 -8.01
N LEU A 257 -14.01 3.74 -6.94
CA LEU A 257 -14.65 3.78 -5.64
C LEU A 257 -15.74 4.85 -5.50
N VAL A 258 -15.61 5.99 -6.17
CA VAL A 258 -16.58 7.10 -6.11
C VAL A 258 -17.77 6.87 -7.01
N GLU A 259 -17.53 6.49 -8.24
CA GLU A 259 -18.57 6.26 -9.25
C GLU A 259 -19.30 4.94 -9.00
N GLY A 260 -18.67 4.09 -8.22
CA GLY A 260 -19.24 2.85 -7.77
C GLY A 260 -19.58 1.90 -8.92
N GLU A 261 -20.57 1.06 -8.67
CA GLU A 261 -21.03 0.02 -9.59
C GLU A 261 -21.59 0.55 -10.92
N ALA A 262 -21.92 1.84 -11.00
CA ALA A 262 -22.51 2.41 -12.22
C ALA A 262 -21.52 2.46 -13.39
N SER A 263 -20.24 2.77 -13.09
CA SER A 263 -19.17 2.87 -14.10
C SER A 263 -18.49 1.54 -14.38
N PHE A 264 -18.65 0.56 -13.48
CA PHE A 264 -18.07 -0.78 -13.59
C PHE A 264 -19.16 -1.82 -13.30
N PRO A 265 -20.04 -2.11 -14.29
CA PRO A 265 -21.14 -3.06 -14.13
C PRO A 265 -20.71 -4.44 -13.67
N GLU A 266 -19.48 -4.85 -14.00
CA GLU A 266 -18.86 -6.10 -13.57
C GLU A 266 -18.66 -6.19 -12.05
N LEU A 267 -18.67 -5.08 -11.32
CA LEU A 267 -18.60 -5.05 -9.86
C LEU A 267 -19.99 -5.14 -9.20
N ARG A 268 -21.08 -5.04 -10.00
CA ARG A 268 -22.46 -5.15 -9.49
C ARG A 268 -22.80 -6.59 -9.17
N GLY A 269 -23.36 -6.78 -7.99
CA GLY A 269 -23.91 -8.08 -7.62
C GLY A 269 -22.85 -9.17 -7.50
N LEU A 270 -21.60 -8.78 -7.19
CA LEU A 270 -20.60 -9.77 -6.86
C LEU A 270 -21.16 -10.70 -5.80
N PRO A 271 -21.17 -12.03 -6.03
CA PRO A 271 -21.60 -12.95 -5.00
C PRO A 271 -20.78 -12.67 -3.74
N ALA A 272 -21.46 -12.69 -2.59
CA ALA A 272 -20.76 -12.67 -1.31
C ALA A 272 -19.62 -13.66 -1.43
N PHE A 273 -18.42 -13.26 -1.03
CA PHE A 273 -17.23 -14.07 -1.12
C PHE A 273 -17.55 -15.51 -0.68
N ASP A 274 -17.47 -16.44 -1.60
CA ASP A 274 -17.75 -17.85 -1.31
C ASP A 274 -16.51 -18.47 -0.67
N ALA A 275 -16.49 -18.48 0.66
CA ALA A 275 -15.44 -19.15 1.43
C ALA A 275 -15.40 -20.67 1.19
N GLN A 276 -16.44 -21.25 0.55
CA GLN A 276 -16.49 -22.66 0.17
C GLN A 276 -15.99 -22.89 -1.26
N ALA A 277 -15.65 -21.81 -2.01
CA ALA A 277 -14.99 -21.97 -3.28
C ALA A 277 -13.68 -22.75 -3.07
N LYS A 278 -13.48 -23.75 -3.92
CA LYS A 278 -12.31 -24.65 -3.91
C LYS A 278 -11.05 -23.83 -3.63
N ALA A 279 -10.27 -24.26 -2.64
CA ALA A 279 -9.03 -23.58 -2.25
C ALA A 279 -8.20 -23.16 -3.45
N PRO A 280 -7.58 -21.96 -3.46
CA PRO A 280 -6.74 -21.55 -4.57
C PRO A 280 -5.65 -22.57 -4.80
N MET A 281 -5.29 -22.73 -6.05
CA MET A 281 -4.23 -23.64 -6.49
C MET A 281 -2.97 -23.43 -5.66
N THR A 282 -2.45 -24.50 -5.08
CA THR A 282 -1.20 -24.44 -4.30
C THR A 282 -0.03 -24.02 -5.17
N ALA A 283 1.04 -23.54 -4.55
CA ALA A 283 2.28 -23.19 -5.24
C ALA A 283 2.80 -24.35 -6.12
N ASP A 284 2.72 -25.57 -5.59
CA ASP A 284 3.16 -26.78 -6.28
C ASP A 284 2.25 -27.12 -7.47
N GLU A 285 0.95 -26.97 -7.33
CA GLU A 285 0.00 -27.16 -8.43
C GLU A 285 0.20 -26.16 -9.55
N PHE A 286 0.43 -24.89 -9.19
CA PHE A 286 0.76 -23.83 -10.14
C PHE A 286 2.09 -24.13 -10.86
N ALA A 287 3.14 -24.51 -10.14
CA ALA A 287 4.43 -24.87 -10.70
C ALA A 287 4.31 -26.08 -11.64
N ARG A 288 3.55 -27.13 -11.25
CA ARG A 288 3.29 -28.31 -12.10
C ARG A 288 2.51 -27.94 -13.37
N ARG A 289 1.52 -27.04 -13.25
CA ARG A 289 0.74 -26.56 -14.41
C ARG A 289 1.60 -25.76 -15.38
N GLU A 290 2.48 -24.91 -14.90
CA GLU A 290 3.42 -24.15 -15.72
C GLU A 290 4.47 -25.03 -16.37
N ALA A 291 5.02 -26.00 -15.64
CA ALA A 291 5.92 -27.00 -16.22
C ALA A 291 5.23 -27.85 -17.32
N ALA A 292 3.96 -28.19 -17.12
CA ALA A 292 3.16 -28.91 -18.12
C ALA A 292 2.87 -28.04 -19.37
N LYS A 293 2.58 -26.73 -19.18
CA LYS A 293 2.42 -25.80 -20.31
C LYS A 293 3.72 -25.61 -21.10
N ALA A 294 4.87 -25.53 -20.40
CA ALA A 294 6.17 -25.40 -21.04
C ALA A 294 6.58 -26.66 -21.88
N ARG A 295 6.06 -27.81 -21.48
CA ARG A 295 6.29 -29.09 -22.22
C ARG A 295 5.37 -29.29 -23.43
N ARG A 296 4.34 -28.45 -23.64
CA ARG A 296 3.50 -28.53 -24.83
C ARG A 296 4.29 -28.03 -26.04
N PRO A 297 4.33 -28.85 -27.16
CA PRO A 297 4.95 -28.39 -28.38
C PRO A 297 4.24 -27.12 -28.88
N PRO A 298 4.97 -26.18 -29.48
CA PRO A 298 4.39 -24.98 -30.04
C PRO A 298 3.31 -25.35 -31.06
N PRO A 299 2.18 -24.64 -31.12
CA PRO A 299 1.16 -24.92 -32.14
C PRO A 299 1.79 -24.86 -33.51
N PRO A 300 1.39 -25.76 -34.44
CA PRO A 300 1.94 -25.81 -35.80
C PRO A 300 1.77 -24.41 -36.43
N ARG A 301 2.89 -23.84 -36.89
CA ARG A 301 2.87 -22.59 -37.64
C ARG A 301 1.88 -22.73 -38.78
N ARG A 302 0.80 -21.98 -38.79
CA ARG A 302 -0.08 -21.86 -39.95
C ARG A 302 0.80 -21.48 -41.12
N LYS A 303 0.91 -22.41 -42.10
CA LYS A 303 1.54 -22.11 -43.39
C LYS A 303 0.77 -20.91 -43.95
N ALA A 304 1.46 -19.81 -44.16
CA ALA A 304 0.92 -18.72 -44.95
C ALA A 304 0.61 -19.27 -46.32
N THR A 305 -0.67 -19.33 -46.66
CA THR A 305 -1.11 -19.62 -48.01
C THR A 305 -0.63 -18.48 -48.89
N THR A 306 0.41 -18.77 -49.67
CA THR A 306 0.86 -17.96 -50.80
C THR A 306 -0.21 -18.06 -51.90
N ALA A 307 -1.12 -17.12 -51.90
CA ALA A 307 -2.00 -16.86 -53.02
C ALA A 307 -1.96 -15.38 -53.30
N ALA A 308 -1.05 -14.96 -54.13
CA ALA A 308 -1.11 -13.79 -55.02
C ALA A 308 0.30 -13.48 -55.57
N ALA A 309 0.74 -14.28 -56.52
CA ALA A 309 1.82 -13.89 -57.45
C ALA A 309 1.42 -14.32 -58.84
N ALA A 310 0.63 -13.49 -59.49
CA ALA A 310 0.55 -13.47 -60.95
C ALA A 310 -0.09 -12.15 -61.40
N LYS A 311 0.66 -11.47 -62.27
CA LYS A 311 0.38 -10.20 -63.01
C LYS A 311 0.86 -8.94 -62.27
N THR A 312 1.90 -8.27 -62.69
CA THR A 312 2.14 -7.75 -64.04
C THR A 312 3.62 -7.33 -64.17
N ALA A 313 4.29 -7.82 -65.18
CA ALA A 313 5.57 -7.27 -65.65
C ALA A 313 5.28 -6.12 -66.62
N ALA A 314 5.79 -4.93 -66.32
CA ALA A 314 6.05 -3.90 -67.35
C ALA A 314 7.07 -2.89 -66.83
N LYS A 315 8.24 -2.94 -67.48
CA LYS A 315 9.24 -1.94 -67.80
C LYS A 315 9.19 -0.57 -67.09
N GLY A 316 10.33 -0.18 -66.54
CA GLY A 316 10.67 1.19 -66.21
C GLY A 316 12.11 1.29 -65.68
N GLU A 317 12.96 1.91 -66.45
CA GLU A 317 14.42 2.03 -66.35
C GLU A 317 14.96 2.65 -65.09
N LEU A 318 16.17 2.25 -64.71
CA LEU A 318 17.05 2.80 -63.69
C LEU A 318 17.43 4.28 -63.96
N GLN A 319 17.42 5.07 -62.86
CA GLN A 319 18.41 6.15 -62.69
C GLN A 319 18.85 6.21 -61.21
N PRO A 320 20.15 6.44 -60.93
CA PRO A 320 20.70 6.37 -59.58
C PRO A 320 20.59 7.70 -58.85
N ALA A 321 20.39 7.61 -57.52
CA ALA A 321 20.32 8.74 -56.60
C ALA A 321 21.69 9.38 -56.32
N PRO A 322 21.79 10.70 -56.15
CA PRO A 322 23.03 11.37 -55.77
C PRO A 322 23.30 11.33 -54.25
N LYS A 323 24.58 11.22 -53.92
CA LYS A 323 25.16 11.35 -52.58
C LYS A 323 24.94 12.74 -52.00
N PRO A 324 24.75 12.90 -50.70
CA PRO A 324 24.79 14.20 -50.05
C PRO A 324 26.25 14.64 -49.81
N ALA A 325 26.51 15.90 -50.16
CA ALA A 325 27.76 16.61 -49.94
C ALA A 325 27.89 17.08 -48.49
N ALA A 326 29.12 17.04 -48.01
CA ALA A 326 29.56 17.62 -46.76
C ALA A 326 29.50 19.17 -46.84
N ALA A 327 29.01 19.78 -45.77
CA ALA A 327 29.20 21.20 -45.52
C ALA A 327 29.88 21.39 -44.15
N THR A 328 31.08 21.86 -44.22
CA THR A 328 31.99 22.32 -43.17
C THR A 328 31.64 23.77 -42.77
N THR A 329 32.04 24.09 -41.51
CA THR A 329 32.42 25.40 -40.96
C THR A 329 31.26 26.37 -40.64
N SER A 330 31.27 27.08 -39.52
CA SER A 330 32.33 27.85 -38.84
C SER A 330 31.89 28.25 -37.43
N ALA A 331 32.85 28.23 -36.52
CA ALA A 331 32.79 28.88 -35.21
C ALA A 331 32.66 30.41 -35.34
N THR A 332 31.89 31.01 -34.45
CA THR A 332 32.10 32.43 -34.10
C THR A 332 32.00 32.58 -32.59
N VAL A 333 33.17 32.87 -32.04
CA VAL A 333 33.41 33.30 -30.66
C VAL A 333 32.95 34.75 -30.53
N ALA A 334 32.16 35.06 -29.54
CA ALA A 334 31.98 36.42 -29.07
C ALA A 334 32.23 36.48 -27.56
N THR A 335 33.44 36.91 -27.24
CA THR A 335 33.89 37.35 -25.92
C THR A 335 33.44 38.79 -25.74
N VAL A 336 32.74 39.13 -24.66
CA VAL A 336 32.76 40.47 -24.09
C VAL A 336 32.92 40.40 -22.58
N ALA A 337 33.84 41.19 -22.12
CA ALA A 337 34.48 41.25 -20.82
C ALA A 337 33.71 42.03 -19.74
N SER A 338 34.02 41.65 -18.53
CA SER A 338 34.40 42.46 -17.36
C SER A 338 33.46 43.55 -16.83
N GLY A 339 33.25 43.44 -15.54
CA GLY A 339 32.82 44.52 -14.66
C GLY A 339 32.93 44.07 -13.21
N ALA A 340 34.12 44.24 -12.63
CA ALA A 340 34.41 44.05 -11.21
C ALA A 340 33.92 45.28 -10.43
N THR A 341 33.42 45.06 -9.18
CA THR A 341 33.75 45.93 -8.03
C THR A 341 33.30 45.27 -6.70
N ALA A 342 34.32 44.94 -5.92
CA ALA A 342 34.60 45.35 -4.55
C ALA A 342 33.65 44.86 -3.39
N ALA A 343 34.20 44.02 -2.57
CA ALA A 343 33.95 43.94 -1.11
C ALA A 343 34.61 45.19 -0.43
N PRO A 344 34.46 45.51 0.86
CA PRO A 344 34.66 44.61 2.01
C PRO A 344 33.79 44.91 3.26
N GLY A 345 33.87 44.06 4.27
CA GLY A 345 33.41 44.40 5.62
C GLY A 345 33.48 43.23 6.59
N ALA A 346 34.64 43.08 7.20
CA ALA A 346 34.94 42.14 8.28
C ALA A 346 34.46 42.63 9.66
N ALA A 347 34.37 41.73 10.59
CA ALA A 347 34.47 41.80 12.08
C ALA A 347 33.24 41.19 12.75
N THR A 348 33.25 40.40 13.76
CA THR A 348 34.25 39.98 14.81
C THR A 348 33.63 38.84 15.59
N ARG A 349 34.44 37.84 15.89
CA ARG A 349 34.20 36.93 17.04
C ARG A 349 34.46 37.67 18.36
N PRO A 350 33.89 37.20 19.47
CA PRO A 350 34.77 36.78 20.56
C PRO A 350 34.53 35.36 21.07
N ALA A 351 35.63 34.80 21.54
CA ALA A 351 35.81 33.50 22.17
C ALA A 351 35.68 33.62 23.70
N HIS A 352 35.67 32.42 24.30
CA HIS A 352 35.94 32.07 25.70
C HIS A 352 34.80 31.97 26.69
N ALA A 353 34.49 30.77 27.17
CA ALA A 353 34.95 30.28 28.47
C ALA A 353 34.78 28.77 28.60
N ALA A 354 35.87 28.13 28.94
CA ALA A 354 35.95 26.73 29.39
C ALA A 354 35.51 26.69 30.89
N HIS A 355 34.82 25.65 31.28
CA HIS A 355 34.95 25.11 32.65
C HIS A 355 34.85 23.60 32.66
N ASP A 356 35.75 23.05 33.40
CA ASP A 356 36.14 21.67 33.61
C ASP A 356 35.14 20.82 34.42
N ASN A 357 35.30 19.52 34.21
CA ASN A 357 35.23 18.43 35.19
C ASN A 357 33.87 17.90 35.68
N ALA A 358 33.55 16.67 35.34
CA ALA A 358 33.69 15.54 36.27
C ALA A 358 33.31 14.21 35.60
N ALA A 359 34.21 13.25 35.75
CA ALA A 359 34.09 11.86 35.36
C ALA A 359 33.00 11.11 36.14
N ALA A 360 32.21 10.26 35.44
CA ALA A 360 31.56 9.13 36.10
C ALA A 360 31.50 7.93 35.16
N ALA A 361 31.90 6.83 35.69
CA ALA A 361 32.23 5.55 35.15
C ALA A 361 31.18 4.84 34.29
N SER A 362 31.64 4.18 33.25
CA SER A 362 30.95 3.12 32.50
C SER A 362 30.84 1.84 33.32
N PRO A 363 29.75 1.09 33.27
CA PRO A 363 29.76 -0.30 33.69
C PRO A 363 30.06 -1.24 32.52
N THR A 364 30.98 -2.11 32.79
CA THR A 364 31.55 -3.26 32.13
C THR A 364 30.57 -4.13 31.35
N GLN A 365 30.88 -4.38 30.08
CA GLN A 365 30.36 -5.49 29.30
C GLN A 365 30.86 -6.82 29.85
N LYS A 366 29.94 -7.72 30.22
CA LYS A 366 30.24 -9.13 30.46
C LYS A 366 30.25 -9.88 29.14
N ALA A 367 31.42 -10.49 28.87
CA ALA A 367 31.63 -11.40 27.76
C ALA A 367 30.82 -12.69 27.88
N ILE A 368 30.23 -13.11 26.74
CA ILE A 368 29.57 -14.42 26.57
C ILE A 368 30.60 -15.40 26.04
N PRO A 369 30.71 -16.61 26.62
CA PRO A 369 31.68 -17.62 26.16
C PRO A 369 31.24 -18.29 24.85
N PRO A 370 32.15 -18.83 24.04
CA PRO A 370 31.88 -19.47 22.77
C PRO A 370 31.34 -20.89 22.96
N THR A 371 30.33 -21.25 22.18
CA THR A 371 29.80 -22.62 22.04
C THR A 371 30.63 -23.41 21.03
N PRO A 372 30.86 -24.70 21.27
CA PRO A 372 31.67 -25.55 20.38
C PRO A 372 30.85 -26.03 19.17
N GLY A 373 31.58 -26.21 18.06
CA GLY A 373 31.03 -26.56 16.77
C GLY A 373 30.62 -28.03 16.59
N GLY A 374 29.98 -28.27 15.45
CA GLY A 374 30.02 -29.57 14.78
C GLY A 374 28.62 -30.17 14.56
N GLY A 375 28.23 -30.30 13.30
CA GLY A 375 27.12 -31.15 12.90
C GLY A 375 26.54 -30.74 11.55
N SER A 376 27.18 -31.18 10.48
CA SER A 376 26.61 -31.18 9.12
C SER A 376 25.43 -32.16 9.05
N GLY A 377 24.22 -31.65 8.84
CA GLY A 377 23.02 -32.42 8.54
C GLY A 377 22.31 -31.79 7.33
N PRO A 378 21.56 -32.55 6.50
CA PRO A 378 21.15 -32.14 5.17
C PRO A 378 20.07 -31.08 5.18
N MET A 379 20.17 -30.14 4.23
CA MET A 379 19.16 -29.14 3.92
C MET A 379 17.84 -29.80 3.52
N SER A 380 16.85 -29.65 4.37
CA SER A 380 15.46 -29.80 4.03
C SER A 380 14.68 -28.83 4.91
N SER A 381 14.36 -27.68 4.37
CA SER A 381 13.32 -26.84 4.97
C SER A 381 12.28 -26.49 3.93
N PRO A 382 11.00 -26.83 4.18
CA PRO A 382 9.88 -26.15 3.55
C PRO A 382 9.94 -24.70 4.01
N LEU A 383 9.72 -23.78 3.09
CA LEU A 383 9.58 -22.35 3.32
C LEU A 383 8.60 -22.12 4.49
N ASP A 384 9.08 -21.54 5.58
CA ASP A 384 8.26 -21.09 6.69
C ASP A 384 7.28 -20.03 6.16
N ILE A 385 6.05 -20.44 5.96
CA ILE A 385 4.92 -19.53 5.81
C ILE A 385 4.63 -19.05 7.24
N PRO A 386 4.65 -17.74 7.54
CA PRO A 386 4.29 -17.28 8.87
C PRO A 386 2.87 -17.75 9.14
N GLU A 387 2.72 -18.63 10.14
CA GLU A 387 1.43 -18.97 10.71
C GLU A 387 0.79 -17.69 11.25
N LEU A 388 -0.54 -17.62 11.22
CA LEU A 388 -1.27 -16.59 11.96
C LEU A 388 -0.69 -16.54 13.37
N PRO A 389 -0.36 -15.37 13.92
CA PRO A 389 0.09 -15.29 15.27
C PRO A 389 -0.98 -15.98 16.14
N PRO A 390 -0.57 -16.86 17.04
CA PRO A 390 -1.51 -17.62 17.89
C PRO A 390 -2.52 -16.72 18.60
N ASP A 391 -2.17 -15.46 18.81
CA ASP A 391 -2.98 -14.45 19.46
C ASP A 391 -4.22 -14.04 18.63
N ALA A 392 -4.13 -13.94 17.30
CA ALA A 392 -5.28 -13.58 16.46
C ALA A 392 -6.34 -14.68 16.46
N PHE A 393 -5.91 -15.95 16.45
CA PHE A 393 -6.81 -17.08 16.52
C PHE A 393 -7.39 -17.26 17.95
N ALA A 394 -6.58 -17.02 18.98
CA ALA A 394 -7.02 -17.08 20.37
C ALA A 394 -8.05 -15.98 20.69
N ILE A 395 -7.82 -14.76 20.22
CA ILE A 395 -8.78 -13.65 20.39
C ILE A 395 -10.11 -14.00 19.72
N LEU A 396 -10.07 -14.45 18.46
CA LEU A 396 -11.29 -14.74 17.70
C LEU A 396 -12.01 -16.01 18.18
N SER A 397 -11.27 -17.00 18.72
CA SER A 397 -11.84 -18.24 19.26
C SER A 397 -12.43 -18.06 20.66
N SER A 398 -11.99 -17.04 21.41
CA SER A 398 -12.49 -16.74 22.76
C SER A 398 -13.77 -15.90 22.77
N LEU A 399 -14.22 -15.42 21.61
CA LEU A 399 -15.46 -14.65 21.52
C LEU A 399 -16.68 -15.59 21.54
N PRO A 400 -17.74 -15.24 22.29
CA PRO A 400 -18.98 -16.01 22.29
C PRO A 400 -19.60 -16.02 20.88
N ASP A 401 -20.28 -17.11 20.53
CA ASP A 401 -21.10 -17.15 19.32
C ASP A 401 -22.13 -16.02 19.41
N GLY A 402 -22.06 -15.08 18.48
CA GLY A 402 -22.99 -13.95 18.43
C GLY A 402 -24.44 -14.40 18.25
N PRO A 403 -25.41 -13.51 18.55
CA PRO A 403 -26.81 -13.83 18.52
C PRO A 403 -27.30 -14.28 17.16
#